data_a0065f7e392f40771d20ce30ac06c2d3
#
_entry.id   a0065f7e392f40771d20ce30ac06c2d3
#
_cell.length_a   1.000
_cell.length_b   1.000
_cell.length_c   1.000
_cell.angle_alpha   90.00
_cell.angle_beta   90.00
_cell.angle_gamma   90.00
#
_symmetry.space_group_name_H-M   'P 1'
#
loop_
_entity.id
_entity.type
_entity.pdbx_description
1 polymer ?
#
loop_
_entity_poly.entity_id
_entity_poly.type
_entity_poly.pdbx_seq_one_letter_code
_entity_poly.pdbx_strand_id
1 'polypeptide(L)'
;MAQLARARELRRAARSALPLVRASAERLPFADASFDLAFSDWGASTFADPRHMIPECARVLRAGGRLVLVTGNPWSAVVLDPRSGRFRHRLHRPYFTLHRLDDSPKEPVEYRLSYADWFALFRRNGFEVERLEEPRPAPRARSSYLDRYGHRFARSWPLETIWSVRKRSPRRRPRSRPRARSAPKEPISGRAAR
;
A
#
# COMPACT_ATOMS: atom_id res chain seq x y z
N MET A 1 -21.35 9.71 -4.04
CA MET A 1 -21.85 11.03 -3.51
C MET A 1 -22.01 10.99 -1.99
N ALA A 2 -22.62 9.98 -1.39
CA ALA A 2 -22.85 9.87 0.07
C ALA A 2 -21.59 9.98 0.92
N GLN A 3 -20.48 9.31 0.55
CA GLN A 3 -19.24 9.34 1.33
C GLN A 3 -18.62 10.74 1.47
N LEU A 4 -18.62 11.55 0.39
CA LEU A 4 -18.08 12.91 0.46
C LEU A 4 -18.98 13.84 1.28
N ALA A 5 -20.30 13.65 1.23
CA ALA A 5 -21.24 14.36 2.10
C ALA A 5 -20.97 14.04 3.56
N ARG A 6 -20.84 12.75 3.89
CA ARG A 6 -20.48 12.31 5.26
C ARG A 6 -19.14 12.85 5.73
N ALA A 7 -18.12 12.84 4.85
CA ALA A 7 -16.81 13.41 5.18
C ALA A 7 -16.90 14.93 5.49
N ARG A 8 -17.75 15.68 4.76
CA ARG A 8 -17.99 17.11 5.03
C ARG A 8 -18.65 17.33 6.39
N GLU A 9 -19.63 16.50 6.75
CA GLU A 9 -20.28 16.56 8.07
C GLU A 9 -19.28 16.28 9.20
N LEU A 10 -18.51 15.19 9.09
CA LEU A 10 -17.50 14.83 10.09
C LEU A 10 -16.42 15.92 10.21
N ARG A 11 -15.96 16.49 9.09
CA ARG A 11 -15.02 17.62 9.08
C ARG A 11 -15.56 18.81 9.84
N ARG A 12 -16.84 19.17 9.63
CA ARG A 12 -17.51 20.28 10.35
C ARG A 12 -17.62 19.98 11.84
N ALA A 13 -18.09 18.76 12.19
CA ALA A 13 -18.24 18.34 13.58
C ALA A 13 -16.90 18.35 14.34
N ALA A 14 -15.83 17.91 13.67
CA ALA A 14 -14.47 17.90 14.22
C ALA A 14 -13.77 19.27 14.17
N ARG A 15 -14.41 20.32 13.63
CA ARG A 15 -13.79 21.65 13.39
C ARG A 15 -12.45 21.55 12.66
N SER A 16 -12.32 20.59 11.75
CA SER A 16 -11.09 20.31 11.02
C SER A 16 -10.98 21.16 9.75
N ALA A 17 -9.79 21.68 9.45
CA ALA A 17 -9.47 22.37 8.21
C ALA A 17 -9.05 21.44 7.07
N LEU A 18 -9.17 20.11 7.24
CA LEU A 18 -8.72 19.11 6.26
C LEU A 18 -9.38 19.37 4.89
N PRO A 19 -8.62 19.60 3.81
CA PRO A 19 -9.19 19.74 2.47
C PRO A 19 -9.77 18.41 1.98
N LEU A 20 -10.93 18.46 1.31
CA LEU A 20 -11.58 17.31 0.74
C LEU A 20 -11.58 17.42 -0.78
N VAL A 21 -11.02 16.44 -1.45
CA VAL A 21 -10.96 16.34 -2.91
C VAL A 21 -11.77 15.13 -3.37
N ARG A 22 -12.61 15.32 -4.37
CA ARG A 22 -13.34 14.22 -5.02
C ARG A 22 -12.48 13.65 -6.14
N ALA A 23 -11.98 12.42 -5.97
CA ALA A 23 -11.17 11.75 -6.96
C ALA A 23 -11.33 10.22 -6.86
N SER A 24 -10.90 9.50 -7.90
CA SER A 24 -10.61 8.07 -7.81
C SER A 24 -9.21 7.88 -7.24
N ALA A 25 -9.04 6.90 -6.37
CA ALA A 25 -7.71 6.52 -5.89
C ALA A 25 -6.83 5.89 -6.99
N GLU A 26 -7.45 5.47 -8.07
CA GLU A 26 -6.78 4.93 -9.26
C GLU A 26 -6.27 6.03 -10.21
N ARG A 27 -6.69 7.29 -9.99
CA ARG A 27 -6.28 8.47 -10.74
C ARG A 27 -6.40 9.71 -9.87
N LEU A 28 -5.32 10.08 -9.20
CA LEU A 28 -5.30 11.17 -8.25
C LEU A 28 -5.00 12.52 -8.95
N PRO A 29 -5.75 13.60 -8.66
CA PRO A 29 -5.55 14.90 -9.29
C PRO A 29 -4.43 15.71 -8.61
N PHE A 30 -3.30 15.06 -8.35
CA PHE A 30 -2.14 15.67 -7.70
C PHE A 30 -0.91 15.49 -8.59
N ALA A 31 0.02 16.44 -8.49
CA ALA A 31 1.30 16.37 -9.19
C ALA A 31 2.17 15.22 -8.65
N ASP A 32 3.15 14.80 -9.44
CA ASP A 32 4.14 13.83 -9.03
C ASP A 32 4.93 14.32 -7.81
N ALA A 33 5.30 13.40 -6.94
CA ALA A 33 6.14 13.69 -5.77
C ALA A 33 5.62 14.86 -4.90
N SER A 34 4.30 14.93 -4.67
CA SER A 34 3.63 15.99 -3.91
C SER A 34 3.54 15.70 -2.41
N PHE A 35 3.60 14.42 -2.01
CA PHE A 35 3.33 13.99 -0.65
C PHE A 35 4.48 13.20 -0.04
N ASP A 36 4.61 13.30 1.27
CA ASP A 36 5.56 12.51 2.07
C ASP A 36 4.91 11.25 2.64
N LEU A 37 3.57 11.29 2.81
CA LEU A 37 2.77 10.20 3.35
C LEU A 37 1.45 10.10 2.59
N ALA A 38 1.09 8.87 2.25
CA ALA A 38 -0.27 8.50 1.87
C ALA A 38 -0.74 7.37 2.78
N PHE A 39 -2.01 7.40 3.18
CA PHE A 39 -2.58 6.28 3.92
C PHE A 39 -4.03 6.02 3.51
N SER A 40 -4.45 4.78 3.66
CA SER A 40 -5.84 4.37 3.50
C SER A 40 -6.19 3.38 4.59
N ASP A 41 -7.25 3.71 5.34
CA ASP A 41 -7.85 2.82 6.31
C ASP A 41 -9.14 2.27 5.69
N TRP A 42 -9.09 1.02 5.27
CA TRP A 42 -10.13 0.30 4.52
C TRP A 42 -10.52 0.99 3.20
N GLY A 43 -11.10 2.11 3.13
CA GLY A 43 -11.55 2.90 1.98
C GLY A 43 -10.97 2.49 0.62
N ALA A 44 -10.04 3.29 0.08
CA ALA A 44 -9.43 3.04 -1.23
C ALA A 44 -8.69 1.70 -1.31
N SER A 45 -8.04 1.26 -0.23
CA SER A 45 -7.34 -0.02 -0.17
C SER A 45 -8.25 -1.24 -0.30
N THR A 46 -9.56 -1.04 -0.22
CA THR A 46 -10.58 -2.09 -0.36
C THR A 46 -11.35 -1.98 -1.67
N PHE A 47 -11.72 -0.76 -2.07
CA PHE A 47 -12.68 -0.51 -3.15
C PHE A 47 -12.05 0.00 -4.45
N ALA A 48 -10.75 0.32 -4.47
CA ALA A 48 -10.01 0.60 -5.70
C ALA A 48 -9.17 -0.62 -6.09
N ASP A 49 -9.00 -0.84 -7.41
CA ASP A 49 -8.11 -1.90 -7.86
C ASP A 49 -6.66 -1.57 -7.46
N PRO A 50 -6.03 -2.39 -6.61
CA PRO A 50 -4.66 -2.16 -6.18
C PRO A 50 -3.66 -2.05 -7.33
N ARG A 51 -3.94 -2.70 -8.46
CA ARG A 51 -3.08 -2.68 -9.66
C ARG A 51 -3.04 -1.30 -10.32
N HIS A 52 -4.06 -0.47 -10.09
CA HIS A 52 -4.13 0.92 -10.54
C HIS A 52 -3.81 1.90 -9.41
N MET A 53 -4.29 1.63 -8.19
CA MET A 53 -4.08 2.51 -7.04
C MET A 53 -2.61 2.59 -6.61
N ILE A 54 -1.88 1.47 -6.55
CA ILE A 54 -0.48 1.47 -6.08
C ILE A 54 0.46 2.25 -7.00
N PRO A 55 0.40 2.16 -8.35
CA PRO A 55 1.13 3.05 -9.23
C PRO A 55 0.85 4.54 -8.98
N GLU A 56 -0.42 4.91 -8.76
CA GLU A 56 -0.79 6.30 -8.45
C GLU A 56 -0.23 6.77 -7.10
N CYS A 57 -0.30 5.93 -6.08
CA CYS A 57 0.37 6.22 -4.80
C CYS A 57 1.87 6.41 -4.98
N ALA A 58 2.50 5.55 -5.80
CA ALA A 58 3.92 5.68 -6.11
C ALA A 58 4.24 6.99 -6.84
N ARG A 59 3.38 7.41 -7.76
CA ARG A 59 3.54 8.65 -8.52
C ARG A 59 3.50 9.88 -7.63
N VAL A 60 2.47 9.98 -6.79
CA VAL A 60 2.26 11.17 -5.95
C VAL A 60 3.18 11.27 -4.73
N LEU A 61 3.76 10.16 -4.28
CA LEU A 61 4.70 10.15 -3.17
C LEU A 61 6.10 10.59 -3.62
N ARG A 62 6.79 11.36 -2.79
CA ARG A 62 8.20 11.69 -2.96
C ARG A 62 9.08 10.46 -2.78
N ALA A 63 10.29 10.51 -3.29
CA ALA A 63 11.32 9.53 -2.94
C ALA A 63 11.53 9.51 -1.42
N GLY A 64 11.52 8.32 -0.81
CA GLY A 64 11.53 8.15 0.65
C GLY A 64 10.18 8.33 1.33
N GLY A 65 9.14 8.75 0.61
CA GLY A 65 7.78 8.85 1.13
C GLY A 65 7.19 7.49 1.48
N ARG A 66 6.21 7.47 2.36
CA ARG A 66 5.57 6.26 2.89
C ARG A 66 4.14 6.10 2.41
N LEU A 67 3.75 4.85 2.20
CA LEU A 67 2.37 4.45 2.01
C LEU A 67 1.99 3.49 3.13
N VAL A 68 0.88 3.78 3.82
CA VAL A 68 0.30 2.92 4.84
C VAL A 68 -1.10 2.49 4.40
N LEU A 69 -1.34 1.19 4.36
CA LEU A 69 -2.62 0.62 3.96
C LEU A 69 -3.14 -0.31 5.04
N VAL A 70 -4.37 -0.08 5.47
CA VAL A 70 -5.17 -1.06 6.22
C VAL A 70 -6.14 -1.69 5.24
N THR A 71 -6.09 -3.00 5.09
CA THR A 71 -6.95 -3.76 4.17
C THR A 71 -7.36 -5.08 4.80
N GLY A 72 -8.39 -5.71 4.26
CA GLY A 72 -8.79 -7.03 4.71
C GLY A 72 -7.68 -8.05 4.49
N ASN A 73 -7.49 -8.90 5.47
CA ASN A 73 -6.53 -9.99 5.39
C ASN A 73 -6.93 -10.99 4.27
N PRO A 74 -5.99 -11.51 3.48
CA PRO A 74 -6.31 -12.50 2.44
C PRO A 74 -7.07 -13.72 2.97
N TRP A 75 -6.70 -14.21 4.16
CA TRP A 75 -7.39 -15.33 4.78
C TRP A 75 -8.83 -15.00 5.16
N SER A 76 -9.10 -13.77 5.59
CA SER A 76 -10.47 -13.35 5.90
C SER A 76 -11.38 -13.48 4.69
N ALA A 77 -10.88 -13.16 3.49
CA ALA A 77 -11.62 -13.33 2.24
C ALA A 77 -11.90 -14.80 1.93
N VAL A 78 -10.94 -15.69 2.20
CA VAL A 78 -11.08 -17.13 1.90
C VAL A 78 -12.12 -17.80 2.81
N VAL A 79 -12.19 -17.39 4.08
CA VAL A 79 -13.09 -18.00 5.09
C VAL A 79 -14.41 -17.25 5.27
N LEU A 80 -14.58 -16.12 4.59
CA LEU A 80 -15.85 -15.39 4.56
C LEU A 80 -16.85 -16.15 3.67
N ASP A 81 -17.96 -16.54 4.27
CA ASP A 81 -19.08 -17.11 3.53
C ASP A 81 -19.84 -15.97 2.82
N PRO A 82 -19.83 -15.92 1.48
CA PRO A 82 -20.42 -14.81 0.74
C PRO A 82 -21.95 -14.76 0.84
N ARG A 83 -22.59 -15.86 1.23
CA ARG A 83 -24.06 -15.92 1.38
C ARG A 83 -24.53 -15.34 2.70
N SER A 84 -23.80 -15.57 3.78
CA SER A 84 -24.18 -15.14 5.13
C SER A 84 -23.40 -13.93 5.63
N GLY A 85 -22.34 -13.50 4.94
CA GLY A 85 -21.44 -12.43 5.39
C GLY A 85 -20.68 -12.80 6.68
N ARG A 86 -20.57 -14.07 7.02
CA ARG A 86 -19.93 -14.52 8.28
C ARG A 86 -18.64 -15.28 8.03
N PHE A 87 -17.66 -15.09 8.88
CA PHE A 87 -16.44 -15.90 8.88
C PHE A 87 -16.74 -17.32 9.35
N ARG A 88 -16.19 -18.30 8.64
CA ARG A 88 -16.40 -19.73 8.93
C ARG A 88 -15.07 -20.47 9.05
N HIS A 89 -15.06 -21.61 9.72
CA HIS A 89 -13.92 -22.55 9.71
C HIS A 89 -13.95 -23.45 8.47
N ARG A 90 -14.26 -22.85 7.33
CA ARG A 90 -14.34 -23.52 6.02
C ARG A 90 -13.84 -22.56 4.95
N LEU A 91 -13.16 -23.09 3.94
CA LEU A 91 -12.72 -22.32 2.77
C LEU A 91 -13.88 -22.16 1.80
N HIS A 92 -14.18 -20.93 1.40
CA HIS A 92 -15.29 -20.59 0.49
C HIS A 92 -14.81 -20.20 -0.90
N ARG A 93 -13.50 -19.87 -1.02
CA ARG A 93 -12.91 -19.51 -2.33
C ARG A 93 -11.42 -19.88 -2.40
N PRO A 94 -10.86 -20.07 -3.61
CA PRO A 94 -9.44 -20.33 -3.78
C PRO A 94 -8.60 -19.09 -3.39
N TYR A 95 -7.49 -19.32 -2.69
CA TYR A 95 -6.57 -18.27 -2.26
C TYR A 95 -5.81 -17.60 -3.42
N PHE A 96 -5.38 -18.42 -4.41
CA PHE A 96 -4.56 -17.93 -5.52
C PHE A 96 -5.32 -17.17 -6.60
N THR A 97 -6.65 -17.13 -6.53
CA THR A 97 -7.50 -16.36 -7.43
C THR A 97 -8.02 -15.07 -6.80
N LEU A 98 -7.54 -14.72 -5.61
CA LEU A 98 -7.92 -13.49 -4.94
C LEU A 98 -7.49 -12.28 -5.78
N HIS A 99 -8.45 -11.45 -6.14
CA HIS A 99 -8.25 -10.13 -6.74
C HIS A 99 -9.51 -9.30 -6.60
N ARG A 100 -10.51 -9.53 -7.45
CA ARG A 100 -11.78 -8.85 -7.43
C ARG A 100 -12.84 -9.76 -6.80
N LEU A 101 -13.49 -9.27 -5.75
CA LEU A 101 -14.57 -9.95 -5.05
C LEU A 101 -15.88 -9.22 -5.39
N ASP A 102 -16.73 -9.91 -6.13
CA ASP A 102 -18.04 -9.44 -6.59
C ASP A 102 -19.10 -10.41 -6.06
N ASP A 103 -19.23 -10.44 -4.74
CA ASP A 103 -19.99 -11.47 -4.02
C ASP A 103 -21.50 -11.22 -4.05
N SER A 104 -21.92 -9.98 -4.27
CA SER A 104 -23.33 -9.60 -4.26
C SER A 104 -23.56 -8.35 -5.11
N PRO A 105 -24.62 -8.32 -5.94
CA PRO A 105 -24.99 -7.11 -6.69
C PRO A 105 -25.42 -5.93 -5.80
N LYS A 106 -25.65 -6.17 -4.50
CA LYS A 106 -26.02 -5.14 -3.52
C LYS A 106 -24.85 -4.54 -2.79
N GLU A 107 -23.68 -5.21 -2.82
CA GLU A 107 -22.46 -4.77 -2.14
C GLU A 107 -21.46 -4.20 -3.17
N PRO A 108 -20.66 -3.23 -2.79
CA PRO A 108 -19.61 -2.74 -3.67
C PRO A 108 -18.57 -3.84 -3.93
N VAL A 109 -17.99 -3.81 -5.12
CA VAL A 109 -16.85 -4.67 -5.44
C VAL A 109 -15.71 -4.38 -4.49
N GLU A 110 -15.14 -5.42 -3.90
CA GLU A 110 -13.96 -5.34 -3.06
C GLU A 110 -12.75 -5.97 -3.76
N TYR A 111 -11.57 -5.48 -3.42
CA TYR A 111 -10.32 -6.03 -3.92
C TYR A 111 -9.52 -6.65 -2.77
N ARG A 112 -9.00 -7.84 -3.01
CA ARG A 112 -8.11 -8.57 -2.11
C ARG A 112 -6.99 -9.17 -2.93
N LEU A 113 -5.78 -9.11 -2.41
CA LEU A 113 -4.64 -9.78 -3.02
C LEU A 113 -4.05 -10.78 -2.03
N SER A 114 -3.44 -11.85 -2.55
CA SER A 114 -2.58 -12.68 -1.74
C SER A 114 -1.39 -11.87 -1.20
N TYR A 115 -0.73 -12.34 -0.15
CA TYR A 115 0.48 -11.68 0.34
C TYR A 115 1.56 -11.61 -0.74
N ALA A 116 1.73 -12.69 -1.51
CA ALA A 116 2.71 -12.73 -2.60
C ALA A 116 2.42 -11.66 -3.66
N ASP A 117 1.14 -11.48 -4.04
CA ASP A 117 0.73 -10.48 -5.01
C ASP A 117 0.94 -9.05 -4.48
N TRP A 118 0.64 -8.79 -3.20
CA TRP A 118 0.95 -7.51 -2.56
C TRP A 118 2.43 -7.20 -2.61
N PHE A 119 3.31 -8.14 -2.19
CA PHE A 119 4.75 -7.97 -2.26
C PHE A 119 5.24 -7.69 -3.68
N ALA A 120 4.76 -8.47 -4.66
CA ALA A 120 5.13 -8.29 -6.06
C ALA A 120 4.67 -6.92 -6.58
N LEU A 121 3.46 -6.48 -6.21
CA LEU A 121 2.89 -5.21 -6.61
C LEU A 121 3.68 -4.03 -6.03
N PHE A 122 3.99 -4.03 -4.73
CA PHE A 122 4.81 -3.01 -4.09
C PHE A 122 6.19 -2.92 -4.73
N ARG A 123 6.87 -4.07 -4.86
CA ARG A 123 8.23 -4.12 -5.43
C ARG A 123 8.28 -3.58 -6.87
N ARG A 124 7.31 -3.95 -7.71
CA ARG A 124 7.20 -3.51 -9.10
C ARG A 124 7.02 -2.00 -9.20
N ASN A 125 6.33 -1.38 -8.24
CA ASN A 125 6.10 0.06 -8.19
C ASN A 125 7.13 0.84 -7.36
N GLY A 126 8.30 0.24 -7.09
CA GLY A 126 9.41 0.91 -6.45
C GLY A 126 9.27 1.08 -4.95
N PHE A 127 8.36 0.37 -4.31
CA PHE A 127 8.28 0.33 -2.85
C PHE A 127 9.15 -0.78 -2.24
N GLU A 128 9.56 -0.54 -1.02
CA GLU A 128 10.14 -1.50 -0.09
C GLU A 128 9.18 -1.69 1.07
N VAL A 129 8.88 -2.94 1.43
CA VAL A 129 8.02 -3.25 2.57
C VAL A 129 8.84 -3.10 3.85
N GLU A 130 8.49 -2.10 4.67
CA GLU A 130 9.13 -1.87 5.98
C GLU A 130 8.47 -2.70 7.06
N ARG A 131 7.14 -2.88 6.97
CA ARG A 131 6.37 -3.57 8.01
C ARG A 131 5.09 -4.18 7.45
N LEU A 132 4.76 -5.36 7.95
CA LEU A 132 3.49 -6.04 7.78
C LEU A 132 2.97 -6.39 9.18
N GLU A 133 1.75 -5.99 9.48
CA GLU A 133 1.10 -6.30 10.75
C GLU A 133 -0.24 -6.98 10.51
N GLU A 134 -0.54 -7.95 11.36
CA GLU A 134 -1.83 -8.60 11.46
C GLU A 134 -2.39 -8.30 12.86
N PRO A 135 -3.16 -7.22 13.03
CA PRO A 135 -3.59 -6.77 14.33
C PRO A 135 -4.52 -7.80 14.99
N ARG A 136 -4.26 -8.06 16.27
CA ARG A 136 -5.14 -8.88 17.11
C ARG A 136 -5.95 -7.95 18.01
N PRO A 137 -7.27 -8.06 18.02
CA PRO A 137 -8.09 -7.23 18.91
C PRO A 137 -7.79 -7.53 20.37
N ALA A 138 -7.75 -6.47 21.18
CA ALA A 138 -7.62 -6.61 22.63
C ALA A 138 -8.79 -7.44 23.21
N PRO A 139 -8.62 -8.14 24.36
CA PRO A 139 -9.61 -9.05 24.92
C PRO A 139 -11.00 -8.43 25.13
N ARG A 140 -11.07 -7.13 25.40
CA ARG A 140 -12.32 -6.37 25.64
C ARG A 140 -12.64 -5.37 24.53
N ALA A 141 -11.93 -5.43 23.39
CA ALA A 141 -12.21 -4.57 22.25
C ALA A 141 -13.65 -4.79 21.76
N ARG A 142 -14.30 -3.70 21.37
CA ARG A 142 -15.61 -3.70 20.72
C ARG A 142 -15.49 -3.04 19.36
N SER A 143 -16.31 -3.48 18.42
CA SER A 143 -16.42 -2.87 17.09
C SER A 143 -17.88 -2.81 16.71
N SER A 144 -18.28 -1.76 16.02
CA SER A 144 -19.61 -1.66 15.41
C SER A 144 -19.73 -2.44 14.11
N TYR A 145 -18.61 -2.90 13.55
CA TYR A 145 -18.56 -3.62 12.27
C TYR A 145 -18.60 -5.14 12.40
N LEU A 146 -18.31 -5.66 13.60
CA LEU A 146 -18.30 -7.10 13.84
C LEU A 146 -19.38 -7.47 14.85
N ASP A 147 -20.14 -8.51 14.54
CA ASP A 147 -21.01 -9.16 15.51
C ASP A 147 -20.17 -9.93 16.56
N ARG A 148 -20.85 -10.50 17.54
CA ARG A 148 -20.20 -11.28 18.61
C ARG A 148 -19.37 -12.46 18.05
N TYR A 149 -19.81 -13.06 16.96
CA TYR A 149 -19.09 -14.15 16.32
C TYR A 149 -17.82 -13.66 15.62
N GLY A 150 -17.92 -12.57 14.87
CA GLY A 150 -16.77 -11.94 14.20
C GLY A 150 -15.69 -11.50 15.20
N HIS A 151 -16.09 -10.93 16.35
CA HIS A 151 -15.14 -10.61 17.42
C HIS A 151 -14.42 -11.84 17.97
N ARG A 152 -15.13 -12.95 18.18
CA ARG A 152 -14.53 -14.20 18.64
C ARG A 152 -13.58 -14.76 17.59
N PHE A 153 -13.96 -14.71 16.33
CA PHE A 153 -13.15 -15.18 15.22
C PHE A 153 -11.86 -14.36 15.09
N ALA A 154 -11.94 -13.01 15.15
CA ALA A 154 -10.80 -12.10 15.07
C ALA A 154 -9.74 -12.30 16.15
N ARG A 155 -10.09 -12.91 17.29
CA ARG A 155 -9.12 -13.24 18.35
C ARG A 155 -8.18 -14.38 17.98
N SER A 156 -8.61 -15.26 17.10
CA SER A 156 -7.86 -16.46 16.70
C SER A 156 -7.31 -16.35 15.29
N TRP A 157 -7.93 -15.52 14.45
CA TRP A 157 -7.62 -15.43 13.02
C TRP A 157 -7.50 -13.97 12.58
N PRO A 158 -6.50 -13.61 11.78
CA PRO A 158 -6.34 -12.23 11.32
C PRO A 158 -7.47 -11.84 10.35
N LEU A 159 -8.12 -10.71 10.59
CA LEU A 159 -9.14 -10.15 9.69
C LEU A 159 -8.61 -8.97 8.89
N GLU A 160 -7.57 -8.32 9.40
CA GLU A 160 -6.96 -7.12 8.83
C GLU A 160 -5.47 -7.32 8.63
N THR A 161 -4.94 -6.54 7.72
CA THR A 161 -3.51 -6.44 7.44
C THR A 161 -3.13 -4.99 7.29
N ILE A 162 -2.07 -4.57 7.98
CA ILE A 162 -1.49 -3.24 7.86
C ILE A 162 -0.16 -3.35 7.14
N TRP A 163 -0.08 -2.71 6.00
CA TRP A 163 1.14 -2.58 5.23
C TRP A 163 1.76 -1.22 5.45
N SER A 164 3.03 -1.16 5.81
CA SER A 164 3.85 0.04 5.79
C SER A 164 4.96 -0.14 4.77
N VAL A 165 4.94 0.66 3.72
CA VAL A 165 5.89 0.55 2.62
C VAL A 165 6.50 1.91 2.32
N ARG A 166 7.80 1.93 1.96
CA ARG A 166 8.56 3.13 1.63
C ARG A 166 8.88 3.18 0.14
N LYS A 167 8.61 4.30 -0.50
CA LYS A 167 9.07 4.54 -1.87
C LYS A 167 10.59 4.68 -1.88
N ARG A 168 11.26 3.80 -2.65
CA ARG A 168 12.72 3.82 -2.78
C ARG A 168 13.19 5.14 -3.38
N SER A 169 14.28 5.67 -2.84
CA SER A 169 15.00 6.77 -3.47
C SER A 169 15.77 6.25 -4.69
N PRO A 170 15.89 7.03 -5.76
CA PRO A 170 16.80 6.68 -6.84
C PRO A 170 18.19 6.41 -6.26
N ARG A 171 18.81 5.28 -6.60
CA ARG A 171 20.20 5.03 -6.19
C ARG A 171 21.03 6.16 -6.76
N ARG A 172 21.69 6.95 -5.88
CA ARG A 172 22.74 7.88 -6.32
C ARG A 172 23.76 7.03 -7.11
N ARG A 173 23.86 7.27 -8.40
CA ARG A 173 25.00 6.72 -9.15
C ARG A 173 26.27 7.19 -8.44
N PRO A 174 27.20 6.29 -8.11
CA PRO A 174 28.48 6.73 -7.57
C PRO A 174 29.06 7.74 -8.58
N ARG A 175 29.44 8.91 -8.08
CA ARG A 175 30.15 9.90 -8.91
C ARG A 175 31.38 9.16 -9.44
N SER A 176 31.48 9.02 -10.76
CA SER A 176 32.69 8.51 -11.40
C SER A 176 33.85 9.37 -10.89
N ARG A 177 34.81 8.75 -10.23
CA ARG A 177 36.05 9.43 -9.85
C ARG A 177 36.63 10.07 -11.11
N PRO A 178 37.05 11.33 -11.07
CA PRO A 178 37.75 11.93 -12.16
C PRO A 178 38.93 11.02 -12.52
N ARG A 179 39.03 10.62 -13.77
CA ARG A 179 40.25 9.92 -14.26
C ARG A 179 41.41 10.82 -13.92
N ALA A 180 42.34 10.30 -13.12
CA ALA A 180 43.62 10.96 -12.92
C ALA A 180 44.24 11.23 -14.29
N ARG A 181 44.52 12.49 -14.57
CA ARG A 181 45.27 12.89 -15.79
C ARG A 181 46.61 12.18 -15.68
N SER A 182 46.92 11.32 -16.65
CA SER A 182 48.23 10.75 -16.80
C SER A 182 49.25 11.88 -16.94
N ALA A 183 50.22 11.89 -16.03
CA ALA A 183 51.32 12.85 -16.11
C ALA A 183 52.06 12.71 -17.45
N PRO A 184 52.54 13.81 -18.04
CA PRO A 184 53.36 13.74 -19.28
C PRO A 184 54.61 12.90 -19.01
N LYS A 185 54.89 11.97 -19.90
CA LYS A 185 56.18 11.26 -19.91
C LYS A 185 57.29 12.24 -20.27
N GLU A 186 58.26 12.43 -19.38
CA GLU A 186 59.50 13.16 -19.69
C GLU A 186 60.27 12.49 -20.84
N PRO A 187 60.87 13.27 -21.75
CA PRO A 187 61.69 12.71 -22.79
C PRO A 187 63.00 12.18 -22.23
N ILE A 188 63.31 10.94 -22.54
CA ILE A 188 64.59 10.31 -22.23
C ILE A 188 65.70 11.00 -23.01
N SER A 189 66.52 11.80 -22.36
CA SER A 189 67.72 12.40 -22.91
C SER A 189 68.76 11.30 -23.21
N GLY A 190 68.95 11.02 -24.48
CA GLY A 190 70.04 10.11 -24.91
C GLY A 190 71.38 10.79 -24.78
N ARG A 191 72.24 10.25 -23.90
CA ARG A 191 73.64 10.62 -23.83
C ARG A 191 74.44 9.65 -24.68
N ALA A 192 74.97 10.17 -25.80
CA ALA A 192 75.96 9.48 -26.57
C ALA A 192 77.27 9.44 -25.77
N ALA A 193 77.91 8.28 -25.66
CA ALA A 193 79.30 8.11 -25.21
C ALA A 193 80.19 7.63 -26.36
N ARG A 194 81.31 8.23 -26.43
CA ARG A 194 82.44 7.84 -27.32
C ARG A 194 83.05 6.54 -26.87
#